data_8caf7d2c63eaa35a5b3beeaf36e2b4c2
#
_entry.id   8caf7d2c63eaa35a5b3beeaf36e2b4c2
#
_cell.length_a   1.000
_cell.length_b   1.000
_cell.length_c   1.000
_cell.angle_alpha   90.00
_cell.angle_beta   90.00
_cell.angle_gamma   90.00
#
_symmetry.space_group_name_H-M   'P 1'
#
loop_
_entity.id
_entity.type
_entity.pdbx_description
1 polymer ?
#
loop_
_entity_poly.entity_id
_entity_poly.type
_entity_poly.pdbx_seq_one_letter_code
_entity_poly.pdbx_strand_id
1 'polypeptide(L)'
;IEQRLQRLLRQNPLRTDFQQHYETIVAEYNREKDRVTIEKTFEELFRFELQLDDETRRAVREGLDEESLALFDLLRKPDLSPDEIRRIKAVAVALLQTVKARIEAIRDWESREATRDSILLTIRDFLWDETSGLPVDQYSEEEVHTRADEIFRHVYRVYPTLPSPYYAMEAVA
;
A
#
# COMPACT_ATOMS: atom_id res chain seq x y z
N ILE A 1 4.86 9.46 16.93
CA ILE A 1 5.04 8.10 16.37
C ILE A 1 3.68 7.52 15.99
N GLU A 2 2.76 7.32 16.91
CA GLU A 2 1.47 6.64 16.69
C GLU A 2 0.65 7.26 15.55
N GLN A 3 0.44 8.57 15.54
CA GLN A 3 -0.30 9.25 14.47
C GLN A 3 0.36 9.06 13.09
N ARG A 4 1.68 9.10 13.04
CA ARG A 4 2.45 8.87 11.82
C ARG A 4 2.32 7.41 11.35
N LEU A 5 2.45 6.47 12.27
CA LEU A 5 2.26 5.04 12.00
C LEU A 5 0.85 4.77 11.45
N GLN A 6 -0.20 5.30 12.07
CA GLN A 6 -1.58 5.14 11.61
C GLN A 6 -1.78 5.69 10.19
N ARG A 7 -1.14 6.82 9.85
CA ARG A 7 -1.18 7.34 8.49
C ARG A 7 -0.53 6.40 7.49
N LEU A 8 0.69 5.91 7.78
CA LEU A 8 1.43 4.98 6.92
C LEU A 8 0.66 3.68 6.68
N LEU A 9 0.00 3.15 7.71
CA LEU A 9 -0.83 1.95 7.62
C LEU A 9 -2.08 2.16 6.75
N ARG A 10 -2.68 3.35 6.80
CA ARG A 10 -3.83 3.68 5.94
C ARG A 10 -3.42 3.80 4.48
N GLN A 11 -2.25 4.35 4.20
CA GLN A 11 -1.73 4.54 2.85
C GLN A 11 -1.31 3.22 2.19
N ASN A 12 -0.76 2.29 2.97
CA ASN A 12 -0.30 1.00 2.44
C ASN A 12 -0.60 -0.15 3.42
N PRO A 13 -1.45 -1.11 3.02
CA PRO A 13 -1.89 -2.20 3.90
C PRO A 13 -0.80 -3.21 4.26
N LEU A 14 0.33 -3.22 3.54
CA LEU A 14 1.45 -4.14 3.80
C LEU A 14 2.43 -3.64 4.86
N ARG A 15 2.18 -2.48 5.46
CA ARG A 15 3.00 -1.91 6.54
C ARG A 15 2.64 -2.43 7.93
N THR A 16 1.96 -3.55 8.04
CA THR A 16 1.52 -4.14 9.31
C THR A 16 2.66 -4.53 10.25
N ASP A 17 3.84 -4.85 9.71
CA ASP A 17 5.02 -5.18 10.51
C ASP A 17 5.45 -4.01 11.41
N PHE A 18 5.29 -2.77 10.95
CA PHE A 18 5.56 -1.59 11.76
C PHE A 18 4.58 -1.47 12.93
N GLN A 19 3.31 -1.83 12.76
CA GLN A 19 2.34 -1.85 13.84
C GLN A 19 2.71 -2.90 14.88
N GLN A 20 3.00 -4.12 14.46
CA GLN A 20 3.39 -5.21 15.36
C GLN A 20 4.65 -4.87 16.15
N HIS A 21 5.64 -4.27 15.50
CA HIS A 21 6.87 -3.84 16.17
C HIS A 21 6.59 -2.75 17.23
N TYR A 22 5.78 -1.73 16.89
CA TYR A 22 5.39 -0.69 17.85
C TYR A 22 4.63 -1.24 19.04
N GLU A 23 3.65 -2.12 18.81
CA GLU A 23 2.88 -2.78 19.86
C GLU A 23 3.78 -3.61 20.80
N THR A 24 4.81 -4.26 20.26
CA THR A 24 5.80 -5.00 21.08
C THR A 24 6.59 -4.06 21.99
N ILE A 25 7.08 -2.93 21.48
CA ILE A 25 7.80 -1.93 22.29
C ILE A 25 6.90 -1.40 23.43
N VAL A 26 5.64 -1.08 23.12
CA VAL A 26 4.68 -0.58 24.12
C VAL A 26 4.34 -1.65 25.17
N ALA A 27 4.17 -2.91 24.76
CA ALA A 27 3.89 -4.02 25.65
C ALA A 27 5.05 -4.28 26.64
N GLU A 28 6.30 -4.24 26.18
CA GLU A 28 7.48 -4.37 27.03
C GLU A 28 7.56 -3.24 28.07
N TYR A 29 7.36 -2.00 27.66
CA TYR A 29 7.30 -0.84 28.55
C TYR A 29 6.22 -1.00 29.65
N ASN A 30 5.05 -1.51 29.29
CA ASN A 30 3.95 -1.67 30.24
C ASN A 30 4.17 -2.83 31.23
N ARG A 31 4.97 -3.85 30.84
CA ARG A 31 5.26 -5.01 31.67
C ARG A 31 6.25 -4.70 32.79
N GLU A 32 7.31 -3.96 32.49
CA GLU A 32 8.38 -3.63 33.43
C GLU A 32 8.70 -2.14 33.38
N LYS A 33 8.59 -1.45 34.53
CA LYS A 33 8.81 0.00 34.64
C LYS A 33 10.04 0.32 35.47
N ASP A 34 11.10 -0.47 35.35
CA ASP A 34 12.38 -0.12 35.94
C ASP A 34 13.17 0.86 35.04
N ARG A 35 14.23 1.45 35.59
CA ARG A 35 15.02 2.45 34.88
C ARG A 35 15.69 1.90 33.63
N VAL A 36 16.16 0.65 33.66
CA VAL A 36 16.87 0.04 32.51
C VAL A 36 15.88 -0.24 31.38
N THR A 37 14.70 -0.72 31.69
CA THR A 37 13.63 -0.96 30.71
C THR A 37 13.17 0.34 30.07
N ILE A 38 13.03 1.42 30.85
CA ILE A 38 12.68 2.76 30.35
C ILE A 38 13.73 3.26 29.36
N GLU A 39 15.03 3.19 29.72
CA GLU A 39 16.13 3.64 28.83
C GLU A 39 16.14 2.83 27.52
N LYS A 40 15.99 1.49 27.58
CA LYS A 40 15.89 0.63 26.38
C LYS A 40 14.70 0.98 25.52
N THR A 41 13.53 1.20 26.11
CA THR A 41 12.33 1.58 25.38
C THR A 41 12.52 2.87 24.59
N PHE A 42 13.17 3.89 25.19
CA PHE A 42 13.48 5.13 24.46
C PHE A 42 14.43 4.89 23.28
N GLU A 43 15.46 4.05 23.45
CA GLU A 43 16.35 3.70 22.35
C GLU A 43 15.62 2.97 21.21
N GLU A 44 14.72 2.04 21.56
CA GLU A 44 13.92 1.28 20.58
C GLU A 44 12.91 2.19 19.87
N LEU A 45 12.24 3.09 20.57
CA LEU A 45 11.35 4.09 19.97
C LEU A 45 12.10 5.04 19.02
N PHE A 46 13.31 5.45 19.39
CA PHE A 46 14.14 6.27 18.51
C PHE A 46 14.54 5.51 17.24
N ARG A 47 14.99 4.26 17.35
CA ARG A 47 15.29 3.40 16.19
C ARG A 47 14.07 3.17 15.32
N PHE A 48 12.92 2.94 15.94
CA PHE A 48 11.65 2.78 15.23
C PHE A 48 11.26 4.04 14.45
N GLU A 49 11.47 5.22 15.02
CA GLU A 49 11.21 6.48 14.32
C GLU A 49 12.12 6.67 13.09
N LEU A 50 13.39 6.27 13.19
CA LEU A 50 14.30 6.24 12.02
C LEU A 50 13.82 5.27 10.94
N GLN A 51 13.27 4.12 11.33
CA GLN A 51 12.69 3.16 10.37
C GLN A 51 11.45 3.75 9.68
N LEU A 52 10.59 4.48 10.39
CA LEU A 52 9.45 5.18 9.80
C LEU A 52 9.90 6.30 8.84
N ASP A 53 11.01 6.99 9.15
CA ASP A 53 11.60 7.98 8.25
C ASP A 53 12.09 7.33 6.96
N ASP A 54 12.77 6.21 7.07
CA ASP A 54 13.27 5.47 5.93
C ASP A 54 12.13 4.92 5.06
N GLU A 55 11.08 4.37 5.68
CA GLU A 55 9.89 3.89 4.99
C GLU A 55 9.14 5.03 4.28
N THR A 56 9.05 6.20 4.88
CA THR A 56 8.43 7.39 4.25
C THR A 56 9.17 7.81 2.97
N ARG A 57 10.48 7.56 2.88
CA ARG A 57 11.30 7.87 1.70
C ARG A 57 11.35 6.72 0.69
N ARG A 58 10.75 5.57 1.01
CA ARG A 58 10.84 4.38 0.15
C ARG A 58 10.23 4.61 -1.22
N ALA A 59 9.10 5.30 -1.31
CA ALA A 59 8.46 5.61 -2.59
C ALA A 59 9.43 6.33 -3.53
N VAL A 60 10.10 7.36 -3.06
CA VAL A 60 11.09 8.14 -3.86
C VAL A 60 12.26 7.24 -4.30
N ARG A 61 12.78 6.39 -3.40
CA ARG A 61 13.85 5.44 -3.73
C ARG A 61 13.43 4.43 -4.80
N GLU A 62 12.17 4.00 -4.75
CA GLU A 62 11.61 3.08 -5.73
C GLU A 62 11.21 3.77 -7.05
N GLY A 63 11.32 5.11 -7.11
CA GLY A 63 10.90 5.90 -8.27
C GLY A 63 9.38 5.96 -8.45
N LEU A 64 8.63 5.85 -7.37
CA LEU A 64 7.17 5.85 -7.31
C LEU A 64 6.66 6.96 -6.41
N ASP A 65 5.38 7.30 -6.52
CA ASP A 65 4.64 7.99 -5.48
C ASP A 65 4.06 7.00 -4.45
N GLU A 66 3.58 7.49 -3.31
CA GLU A 66 3.01 6.65 -2.25
C GLU A 66 1.79 5.83 -2.71
N GLU A 67 0.98 6.39 -3.59
CA GLU A 67 -0.20 5.71 -4.13
C GLU A 67 0.19 4.53 -5.02
N SER A 68 1.13 4.73 -5.93
CA SER A 68 1.67 3.69 -6.82
C SER A 68 2.49 2.66 -6.05
N LEU A 69 3.21 3.08 -4.99
CA LEU A 69 3.96 2.18 -4.12
C LEU A 69 3.05 1.17 -3.43
N ALA A 70 1.87 1.59 -2.96
CA ALA A 70 0.92 0.69 -2.34
C ALA A 70 0.44 -0.40 -3.31
N LEU A 71 0.15 -0.06 -4.57
CA LEU A 71 -0.22 -1.02 -5.59
C LEU A 71 0.97 -1.94 -5.96
N PHE A 72 2.17 -1.37 -6.11
CA PHE A 72 3.37 -2.16 -6.37
C PHE A 72 3.62 -3.20 -5.28
N ASP A 73 3.51 -2.82 -4.00
CA ASP A 73 3.66 -3.74 -2.88
C ASP A 73 2.63 -4.87 -2.89
N LEU A 74 1.37 -4.56 -3.24
CA LEU A 74 0.31 -5.57 -3.38
C LEU A 74 0.54 -6.52 -4.57
N LEU A 75 1.17 -6.04 -5.63
CA LEU A 75 1.41 -6.84 -6.84
C LEU A 75 2.66 -7.68 -6.78
N ARG A 76 3.75 -7.17 -6.18
CA ARG A 76 5.04 -7.85 -6.18
C ARG A 76 4.99 -9.18 -5.42
N LYS A 77 5.91 -10.06 -5.77
CA LYS A 77 6.18 -11.32 -5.05
C LYS A 77 7.69 -11.57 -4.96
N PRO A 78 8.15 -12.54 -4.13
CA PRO A 78 9.56 -12.95 -4.08
C PRO A 78 10.09 -13.45 -5.43
N ASP A 79 11.42 -13.43 -5.59
CA ASP A 79 12.16 -14.08 -6.69
C ASP A 79 11.91 -13.50 -8.09
N LEU A 80 11.41 -12.28 -8.20
CA LEU A 80 11.31 -11.57 -9.46
C LEU A 80 12.68 -11.00 -9.89
N SER A 81 12.98 -11.08 -11.18
CA SER A 81 14.15 -10.44 -11.77
C SER A 81 14.03 -8.90 -11.74
N PRO A 82 15.15 -8.16 -11.90
CA PRO A 82 15.11 -6.70 -12.00
C PRO A 82 14.20 -6.18 -13.12
N ASP A 83 14.13 -6.89 -14.25
CA ASP A 83 13.27 -6.52 -15.38
C ASP A 83 11.80 -6.73 -15.06
N GLU A 84 11.46 -7.84 -14.41
CA GLU A 84 10.10 -8.12 -13.92
C GLU A 84 9.68 -7.11 -12.85
N ILE A 85 10.56 -6.75 -11.92
CA ILE A 85 10.28 -5.68 -10.93
C ILE A 85 9.98 -4.36 -11.63
N ARG A 86 10.76 -3.97 -12.64
CA ARG A 86 10.49 -2.75 -13.43
C ARG A 86 9.12 -2.82 -14.11
N ARG A 87 8.78 -3.98 -14.67
CA ARG A 87 7.46 -4.20 -15.27
C ARG A 87 6.34 -4.06 -14.26
N ILE A 88 6.46 -4.67 -13.08
CA ILE A 88 5.44 -4.58 -12.02
C ILE A 88 5.26 -3.13 -11.53
N LYS A 89 6.34 -2.34 -11.43
CA LYS A 89 6.23 -0.90 -11.13
C LYS A 89 5.45 -0.14 -12.20
N ALA A 90 5.71 -0.41 -13.47
CA ALA A 90 4.98 0.20 -14.57
C ALA A 90 3.49 -0.22 -14.56
N VAL A 91 3.21 -1.49 -14.29
CA VAL A 91 1.83 -2.01 -14.10
C VAL A 91 1.13 -1.27 -12.96
N ALA A 92 1.77 -1.10 -11.81
CA ALA A 92 1.19 -0.39 -10.66
C ALA A 92 0.81 1.06 -11.01
N VAL A 93 1.69 1.79 -11.69
CA VAL A 93 1.43 3.18 -12.11
C VAL A 93 0.27 3.25 -13.11
N ALA A 94 0.30 2.43 -14.16
CA ALA A 94 -0.72 2.45 -15.21
C ALA A 94 -2.09 1.95 -14.72
N LEU A 95 -2.11 0.92 -13.87
CA LEU A 95 -3.34 0.43 -13.23
C LEU A 95 -3.97 1.52 -12.37
N LEU A 96 -3.18 2.20 -11.53
CA LEU A 96 -3.69 3.27 -10.68
C LEU A 96 -4.34 4.39 -11.50
N GLN A 97 -3.70 4.81 -12.59
CA GLN A 97 -4.25 5.82 -13.49
C GLN A 97 -5.58 5.36 -14.12
N THR A 98 -5.65 4.10 -14.56
CA THR A 98 -6.85 3.50 -15.16
C THR A 98 -8.00 3.45 -14.14
N VAL A 99 -7.72 3.01 -12.91
CA VAL A 99 -8.71 2.93 -11.84
C VAL A 99 -9.22 4.32 -11.44
N LYS A 100 -8.31 5.29 -11.27
CA LYS A 100 -8.70 6.69 -10.95
C LYS A 100 -9.59 7.29 -12.04
N ALA A 101 -9.24 7.12 -13.32
CA ALA A 101 -10.07 7.60 -14.43
C ALA A 101 -11.46 6.94 -14.43
N ARG A 102 -11.52 5.65 -14.08
CA ARG A 102 -12.81 4.94 -13.99
C ARG A 102 -13.67 5.43 -12.82
N ILE A 103 -13.06 5.64 -11.64
CA ILE A 103 -13.73 6.19 -10.46
C ILE A 103 -14.25 7.61 -10.73
N GLU A 104 -13.45 8.47 -11.36
CA GLU A 104 -13.83 9.84 -11.68
C GLU A 104 -15.06 9.90 -12.60
N ALA A 105 -15.21 8.93 -13.49
CA ALA A 105 -16.35 8.82 -14.41
C ALA A 105 -17.65 8.34 -13.72
N ILE A 106 -17.57 7.82 -12.49
CA ILE A 106 -18.71 7.21 -11.79
C ILE A 106 -18.96 7.94 -10.46
N ARG A 107 -20.04 8.71 -10.39
CA ARG A 107 -20.43 9.37 -9.13
C ARG A 107 -20.84 8.33 -8.09
N ASP A 108 -20.36 8.50 -6.84
CA ASP A 108 -20.70 7.63 -5.69
C ASP A 108 -20.48 6.13 -6.02
N TRP A 109 -19.35 5.82 -6.64
CA TRP A 109 -19.03 4.50 -7.17
C TRP A 109 -19.11 3.38 -6.12
N GLU A 110 -18.86 3.69 -4.84
CA GLU A 110 -18.90 2.75 -3.72
C GLU A 110 -20.32 2.33 -3.34
N SER A 111 -21.33 3.17 -3.64
CA SER A 111 -22.69 3.01 -3.13
C SER A 111 -23.48 1.90 -3.82
N ARG A 112 -23.08 1.50 -5.04
CA ARG A 112 -23.81 0.51 -5.85
C ARG A 112 -22.95 -0.70 -6.14
N GLU A 113 -23.53 -1.89 -6.02
CA GLU A 113 -22.86 -3.16 -6.33
C GLU A 113 -22.34 -3.17 -7.78
N ALA A 114 -23.17 -2.80 -8.74
CA ALA A 114 -22.79 -2.77 -10.15
C ALA A 114 -21.58 -1.88 -10.47
N THR A 115 -21.43 -0.75 -9.77
CA THR A 115 -20.26 0.14 -9.94
C THR A 115 -19.02 -0.41 -9.26
N ARG A 116 -19.17 -1.03 -8.09
CA ARG A 116 -18.06 -1.75 -7.43
C ARG A 116 -17.55 -2.91 -8.29
N ASP A 117 -18.46 -3.72 -8.82
CA ASP A 117 -18.13 -4.83 -9.73
C ASP A 117 -17.45 -4.34 -11.01
N SER A 118 -17.89 -3.20 -11.55
CA SER A 118 -17.24 -2.57 -12.70
C SER A 118 -15.79 -2.16 -12.42
N ILE A 119 -15.49 -1.65 -11.22
CA ILE A 119 -14.10 -1.33 -10.82
C ILE A 119 -13.28 -2.60 -10.64
N LEU A 120 -13.81 -3.62 -9.97
CA LEU A 120 -13.13 -4.90 -9.80
C LEU A 120 -12.82 -5.55 -11.16
N LEU A 121 -13.78 -5.55 -12.09
CA LEU A 121 -13.59 -6.08 -13.43
C LEU A 121 -12.50 -5.29 -14.18
N THR A 122 -12.51 -3.96 -14.10
CA THR A 122 -11.46 -3.12 -14.68
C THR A 122 -10.06 -3.51 -14.17
N ILE A 123 -9.93 -3.76 -12.86
CA ILE A 123 -8.66 -4.20 -12.26
C ILE A 123 -8.25 -5.57 -12.80
N ARG A 124 -9.16 -6.53 -12.82
CA ARG A 124 -8.90 -7.90 -13.32
C ARG A 124 -8.48 -7.90 -14.78
N ASP A 125 -9.24 -7.24 -15.63
CA ASP A 125 -8.96 -7.15 -17.07
C ASP A 125 -7.60 -6.51 -17.34
N PHE A 126 -7.27 -5.44 -16.59
CA PHE A 126 -5.97 -4.78 -16.72
C PHE A 126 -4.81 -5.70 -16.30
N LEU A 127 -4.94 -6.39 -15.17
CA LEU A 127 -3.88 -7.28 -14.69
C LEU A 127 -3.70 -8.51 -15.56
N TRP A 128 -4.75 -8.94 -16.25
CA TRP A 128 -4.75 -10.11 -17.14
C TRP A 128 -4.28 -9.79 -18.56
N ASP A 129 -4.22 -8.53 -18.93
CA ASP A 129 -3.79 -8.13 -20.27
C ASP A 129 -2.33 -8.54 -20.54
N GLU A 130 -2.08 -9.26 -21.63
CA GLU A 130 -0.76 -9.80 -21.96
C GLU A 130 0.31 -8.72 -22.18
N THR A 131 -0.11 -7.54 -22.61
CA THR A 131 0.80 -6.43 -22.97
C THR A 131 1.05 -5.49 -21.80
N SER A 132 -0.02 -5.05 -21.13
CA SER A 132 0.02 -4.02 -20.09
C SER A 132 -0.07 -4.57 -18.67
N GLY A 133 -0.45 -5.83 -18.52
CA GLY A 133 -0.68 -6.49 -17.24
C GLY A 133 0.53 -7.21 -16.65
N LEU A 134 0.23 -8.10 -15.74
CA LEU A 134 1.24 -8.92 -15.04
C LEU A 134 1.92 -9.91 -16.00
N PRO A 135 3.22 -10.24 -15.79
CA PRO A 135 3.89 -11.23 -16.62
C PRO A 135 3.25 -12.62 -16.45
N VAL A 136 2.69 -13.16 -17.53
CA VAL A 136 1.99 -14.46 -17.54
C VAL A 136 2.87 -15.64 -17.13
N ASP A 137 4.19 -15.52 -17.29
CA ASP A 137 5.15 -16.53 -16.89
C ASP A 137 5.36 -16.59 -15.37
N GLN A 138 5.04 -15.50 -14.67
CA GLN A 138 5.30 -15.33 -13.25
C GLN A 138 4.03 -15.39 -12.39
N TYR A 139 2.86 -15.10 -12.96
CA TYR A 139 1.60 -15.03 -12.25
C TYR A 139 0.59 -16.00 -12.83
N SER A 140 0.10 -16.93 -12.00
CA SER A 140 -1.01 -17.80 -12.36
C SER A 140 -2.34 -17.04 -12.41
N GLU A 141 -3.35 -17.61 -13.02
CA GLU A 141 -4.72 -17.06 -13.03
C GLU A 141 -5.25 -16.80 -11.61
N GLU A 142 -5.04 -17.75 -10.71
CA GLU A 142 -5.45 -17.64 -9.31
C GLU A 142 -4.72 -16.48 -8.60
N GLU A 143 -3.41 -16.32 -8.83
CA GLU A 143 -2.65 -15.19 -8.30
C GLU A 143 -3.15 -13.85 -8.83
N VAL A 144 -3.46 -13.75 -10.13
CA VAL A 144 -4.04 -12.53 -10.72
C VAL A 144 -5.38 -12.18 -10.07
N HIS A 145 -6.26 -13.16 -9.89
CA HIS A 145 -7.54 -12.95 -9.21
C HIS A 145 -7.35 -12.49 -7.77
N THR A 146 -6.47 -13.14 -7.02
CA THR A 146 -6.15 -12.77 -5.63
C THR A 146 -5.61 -11.35 -5.54
N ARG A 147 -4.66 -10.98 -6.41
CA ARG A 147 -4.10 -9.62 -6.47
C ARG A 147 -5.15 -8.58 -6.83
N ALA A 148 -6.03 -8.89 -7.76
CA ALA A 148 -7.13 -8.00 -8.14
C ALA A 148 -8.08 -7.73 -6.97
N ASP A 149 -8.42 -8.75 -6.21
CA ASP A 149 -9.29 -8.62 -5.03
C ASP A 149 -8.61 -7.83 -3.90
N GLU A 150 -7.30 -8.01 -3.67
CA GLU A 150 -6.51 -7.23 -2.71
C GLU A 150 -6.43 -5.75 -3.11
N ILE A 151 -6.16 -5.47 -4.38
CA ILE A 151 -6.13 -4.11 -4.92
C ILE A 151 -7.51 -3.48 -4.83
N PHE A 152 -8.58 -4.20 -5.20
CA PHE A 152 -9.94 -3.68 -5.08
C PHE A 152 -10.27 -3.29 -3.63
N ARG A 153 -9.94 -4.13 -2.64
CA ARG A 153 -10.15 -3.79 -1.22
C ARG A 153 -9.37 -2.54 -0.80
N HIS A 154 -8.14 -2.40 -1.28
CA HIS A 154 -7.35 -1.21 -1.03
C HIS A 154 -7.99 0.03 -1.67
N VAL A 155 -8.33 -0.05 -2.95
CA VAL A 155 -9.00 1.04 -3.71
C VAL A 155 -10.31 1.46 -3.03
N TYR A 156 -11.14 0.50 -2.65
CA TYR A 156 -12.40 0.74 -1.94
C TYR A 156 -12.19 1.53 -0.64
N ARG A 157 -11.13 1.21 0.09
CA ARG A 157 -10.81 1.87 1.37
C ARG A 157 -10.23 3.27 1.20
N VAL A 158 -9.37 3.49 0.21
CA VAL A 158 -8.57 4.73 0.12
C VAL A 158 -9.07 5.74 -0.91
N TYR A 159 -9.94 5.34 -1.83
CA TYR A 159 -10.49 6.21 -2.88
C TYR A 159 -12.02 6.36 -2.82
N PRO A 160 -12.61 6.72 -1.66
CA PRO A 160 -14.03 7.06 -1.61
C PRO A 160 -14.32 8.29 -2.48
N THR A 161 -13.36 9.18 -2.61
CA THR A 161 -13.36 10.37 -3.48
C THR A 161 -11.99 10.55 -4.14
N LEU A 162 -11.95 11.39 -5.18
CA LEU A 162 -10.70 11.87 -5.78
C LEU A 162 -10.63 13.40 -5.62
N PRO A 163 -9.47 13.94 -5.16
CA PRO A 163 -8.30 13.21 -4.67
C PRO A 163 -8.59 12.40 -3.39
N SER A 164 -7.79 11.35 -3.15
CA SER A 164 -7.93 10.53 -1.95
C SER A 164 -7.65 11.35 -0.69
N PRO A 165 -8.52 11.27 0.34
CA PRO A 165 -8.29 11.97 1.60
C PRO A 165 -7.09 11.44 2.39
N TYR A 166 -6.59 10.24 2.05
CA TYR A 166 -5.48 9.59 2.76
C TYR A 166 -4.11 9.96 2.20
N TYR A 167 -4.04 10.44 0.94
CA TYR A 167 -2.80 10.86 0.29
C TYR A 167 -2.69 12.39 0.13
N ALA A 168 -3.80 13.12 0.17
CA ALA A 168 -3.83 14.58 -0.02
C ALA A 168 -3.17 15.39 1.12
N MET A 169 -2.75 14.76 2.22
CA MET A 169 -2.18 15.45 3.39
C MET A 169 -0.67 15.77 3.28
N GLU A 170 -0.01 15.50 2.15
CA GLU A 170 1.42 15.81 1.97
C GLU A 170 1.70 17.29 1.62
N ALA A 171 0.67 18.10 1.40
CA ALA A 171 0.82 19.50 0.96
C ALA A 171 0.92 20.53 2.09
N VAL A 172 0.98 20.11 3.37
CA VAL A 172 1.12 21.04 4.52
C VAL A 172 2.20 20.52 5.47
N ALA A 173 3.42 20.85 5.13
CA ALA A 173 4.54 20.90 6.09
C ALA A 173 5.37 22.14 5.78
#